data_e15fbe82ecc692e0b5562c67a52b67bc
#
_entry.id   e15fbe82ecc692e0b5562c67a52b67bc
#
_cell.length_a   1.000
_cell.length_b   1.000
_cell.length_c   1.000
_cell.angle_alpha   90.00
_cell.angle_beta   90.00
_cell.angle_gamma   90.00
#
_symmetry.space_group_name_H-M   'P 1'
#
loop_
_entity.id
_entity.type
_entity.pdbx_description
1 polymer ?
#
loop_
_entity_poly.entity_id
_entity_poly.type
_entity_poly.pdbx_seq_one_letter_code
_entity_poly.pdbx_strand_id
1 'polypeptide(L)'
;HFGCTSEDINNLAHALMIRDGHRVLVKHYEAIRDALAGLAEAHAEQPMLSRTHGQAATPTTLGKELANVVMRLNRQLAAANAIQPMGKMNGAVGNYNAHLVAYPHVDWPALSERFVSGLGIEWNPYTTQIEPHDYLAEYFDAIARLNQILVDFSRDIWSYISLGYFKQRMVEGEVGSSTMPHKVNPIDFENAEGNFGLANALLNHLSQKLPVSRWQRDLTDSTVLRNMGVALGYSQLALVSLSRGIEKLEVAPDPIADDLVAAWEVLGEAVQTVMRRYGVPEPYEKLKSLTRGQRLEADTLKSFILALEIPDDAKERLMSLTPDTYLGYAAVLAKKTTL
;
A
#
# COMPACT_ATOMS: atom_id res chain seq x y z
N HIS A 1 -19.34 21.65 -32.76
CA HIS A 1 -20.11 21.16 -31.58
C HIS A 1 -21.63 21.09 -31.85
N PHE A 2 -22.00 20.67 -33.05
CA PHE A 2 -23.41 20.52 -33.44
C PHE A 2 -24.15 19.60 -32.46
N GLY A 3 -25.27 20.12 -31.90
CA GLY A 3 -26.07 19.39 -30.93
C GLY A 3 -25.45 19.13 -29.56
N CYS A 4 -24.16 19.47 -29.36
CA CYS A 4 -23.47 19.24 -28.10
C CYS A 4 -23.87 20.23 -27.00
N THR A 5 -23.95 19.75 -25.79
CA THR A 5 -23.83 20.57 -24.57
C THR A 5 -22.37 20.68 -24.16
N SER A 6 -22.00 21.61 -23.28
CA SER A 6 -20.64 21.77 -22.77
C SER A 6 -20.10 20.47 -22.16
N GLU A 7 -20.98 19.71 -21.52
CA GLU A 7 -20.56 18.43 -20.87
C GLU A 7 -20.26 17.31 -21.87
N ASP A 8 -20.79 17.34 -23.10
CA ASP A 8 -20.33 16.40 -24.15
C ASP A 8 -18.85 16.55 -24.48
N ILE A 9 -18.27 17.73 -24.22
CA ILE A 9 -16.84 18.02 -24.39
C ILE A 9 -16.08 17.80 -23.08
N ASN A 10 -16.58 18.36 -21.98
CA ASN A 10 -15.89 18.33 -20.68
C ASN A 10 -15.71 16.91 -20.14
N ASN A 11 -16.76 16.06 -20.19
CA ASN A 11 -16.67 14.70 -19.69
C ASN A 11 -15.61 13.89 -20.44
N LEU A 12 -15.54 14.01 -21.77
CA LEU A 12 -14.55 13.33 -22.59
C LEU A 12 -13.12 13.84 -22.26
N ALA A 13 -12.97 15.16 -22.10
CA ALA A 13 -11.70 15.75 -21.70
C ALA A 13 -11.24 15.24 -20.33
N HIS A 14 -12.15 15.18 -19.33
CA HIS A 14 -11.85 14.64 -18.00
C HIS A 14 -11.47 13.16 -18.07
N ALA A 15 -12.19 12.35 -18.84
CA ALA A 15 -11.88 10.94 -19.03
C ALA A 15 -10.47 10.72 -19.63
N LEU A 16 -10.12 11.52 -20.65
CA LEU A 16 -8.79 11.49 -21.27
C LEU A 16 -7.69 11.94 -20.29
N MET A 17 -7.93 13.00 -19.53
CA MET A 17 -7.00 13.49 -18.51
C MET A 17 -6.74 12.43 -17.42
N ILE A 18 -7.79 11.76 -16.94
CA ILE A 18 -7.66 10.67 -15.96
C ILE A 18 -6.88 9.51 -16.55
N ARG A 19 -7.20 9.07 -17.77
CA ARG A 19 -6.46 8.00 -18.45
C ARG A 19 -4.96 8.31 -18.56
N ASP A 20 -4.64 9.51 -18.98
CA ASP A 20 -3.24 9.89 -19.19
C ASP A 20 -2.52 10.15 -17.86
N GLY A 21 -3.19 10.74 -16.87
CA GLY A 21 -2.68 10.89 -15.50
C GLY A 21 -2.45 9.53 -14.82
N HIS A 22 -3.36 8.58 -15.01
CA HIS A 22 -3.20 7.20 -14.54
C HIS A 22 -1.90 6.55 -15.06
N ARG A 23 -1.65 6.67 -16.37
CA ARG A 23 -0.42 6.15 -16.98
C ARG A 23 0.87 6.71 -16.38
N VAL A 24 0.84 7.96 -15.93
CA VAL A 24 1.98 8.57 -15.24
C VAL A 24 2.12 7.98 -13.84
N LEU A 25 1.03 7.95 -13.05
CA LEU A 25 1.08 7.48 -11.67
C LEU A 25 1.44 5.99 -11.56
N VAL A 26 0.86 5.14 -12.42
CA VAL A 26 1.11 3.69 -12.39
C VAL A 26 2.59 3.37 -12.54
N LYS A 27 3.33 4.07 -13.42
CA LYS A 27 4.77 3.88 -13.57
C LYS A 27 5.55 4.11 -12.26
N HIS A 28 5.15 5.11 -11.48
CA HIS A 28 5.79 5.38 -10.19
C HIS A 28 5.43 4.33 -9.14
N TYR A 29 4.15 3.90 -9.06
CA TYR A 29 3.76 2.82 -8.16
C TYR A 29 4.45 1.50 -8.50
N GLU A 30 4.54 1.17 -9.79
CA GLU A 30 5.24 -0.02 -10.26
C GLU A 30 6.73 0.03 -9.94
N ALA A 31 7.39 1.16 -10.17
CA ALA A 31 8.80 1.33 -9.83
C ALA A 31 9.06 1.15 -8.32
N ILE A 32 8.19 1.71 -7.46
CA ILE A 32 8.29 1.51 -6.01
C ILE A 32 8.06 0.03 -5.66
N ARG A 33 7.01 -0.59 -6.20
CA ARG A 33 6.72 -2.02 -5.99
C ARG A 33 7.93 -2.89 -6.36
N ASP A 34 8.54 -2.64 -7.51
CA ASP A 34 9.67 -3.41 -8.03
C ASP A 34 10.93 -3.21 -7.18
N ALA A 35 11.20 -1.97 -6.73
CA ALA A 35 12.28 -1.68 -5.80
C ALA A 35 12.08 -2.43 -4.46
N LEU A 36 10.86 -2.42 -3.92
CA LEU A 36 10.54 -3.16 -2.69
C LEU A 36 10.60 -4.68 -2.89
N ALA A 37 10.22 -5.20 -4.06
CA ALA A 37 10.34 -6.62 -4.38
C ALA A 37 11.82 -7.04 -4.43
N GLY A 38 12.69 -6.23 -5.02
CA GLY A 38 14.14 -6.46 -5.02
C GLY A 38 14.73 -6.48 -3.61
N LEU A 39 14.32 -5.54 -2.75
CA LEU A 39 14.73 -5.54 -1.34
C LEU A 39 14.18 -6.74 -0.57
N ALA A 40 12.93 -7.14 -0.84
CA ALA A 40 12.31 -8.31 -0.22
C ALA A 40 13.07 -9.59 -0.55
N GLU A 41 13.47 -9.76 -1.80
CA GLU A 41 14.27 -10.91 -2.25
C GLU A 41 15.68 -10.89 -1.64
N ALA A 42 16.36 -9.73 -1.69
CA ALA A 42 17.72 -9.59 -1.15
C ALA A 42 17.81 -9.87 0.35
N HIS A 43 16.74 -9.57 1.10
CA HIS A 43 16.67 -9.76 2.56
C HIS A 43 15.68 -10.85 2.97
N ALA A 44 15.36 -11.79 2.07
CA ALA A 44 14.39 -12.85 2.33
C ALA A 44 14.75 -13.71 3.54
N GLU A 45 16.03 -13.93 3.78
CA GLU A 45 16.56 -14.76 4.86
C GLU A 45 17.10 -13.96 6.05
N GLN A 46 17.02 -12.62 6.03
CA GLN A 46 17.46 -11.78 7.13
C GLN A 46 16.46 -11.84 8.29
N PRO A 47 16.79 -12.52 9.40
CA PRO A 47 15.91 -12.60 10.57
C PRO A 47 15.69 -11.22 11.18
N MET A 48 14.49 -10.98 11.64
CA MET A 48 14.10 -9.71 12.27
C MET A 48 13.04 -9.96 13.36
N LEU A 49 13.16 -9.26 14.47
CA LEU A 49 12.15 -9.30 15.52
C LEU A 49 10.89 -8.56 15.06
N SER A 50 9.72 -9.23 15.10
CA SER A 50 8.46 -8.53 14.90
C SER A 50 8.09 -7.71 16.13
N ARG A 51 7.31 -6.66 15.90
CA ARG A 51 6.76 -5.83 16.97
C ARG A 51 5.25 -5.73 16.84
N THR A 52 4.54 -6.27 17.83
CA THR A 52 3.09 -6.10 17.96
C THR A 52 2.81 -5.21 19.15
N HIS A 53 1.93 -4.22 18.98
CA HIS A 53 1.71 -3.20 20.02
C HIS A 53 3.01 -2.50 20.48
N GLY A 54 4.02 -2.42 19.59
CA GLY A 54 5.34 -1.87 19.90
C GLY A 54 6.24 -2.78 20.75
N GLN A 55 5.78 -4.01 21.11
CA GLN A 55 6.52 -4.96 21.93
C GLN A 55 7.12 -6.07 21.07
N ALA A 56 8.23 -6.62 21.54
CA ALA A 56 8.88 -7.79 20.93
C ALA A 56 7.89 -8.95 20.79
N ALA A 57 7.84 -9.53 19.61
CA ALA A 57 6.93 -10.61 19.25
C ALA A 57 7.65 -11.67 18.40
N THR A 58 6.91 -12.68 17.95
CA THR A 58 7.42 -13.77 17.11
C THR A 58 8.27 -13.26 15.95
N PRO A 59 9.50 -13.79 15.74
CA PRO A 59 10.37 -13.34 14.66
C PRO A 59 9.80 -13.55 13.26
N THR A 60 10.25 -12.70 12.35
CA THR A 60 9.99 -12.75 10.92
C THR A 60 11.28 -12.58 10.14
N THR A 61 11.21 -12.30 8.84
CA THR A 61 12.34 -11.78 8.08
C THR A 61 12.04 -10.38 7.53
N LEU A 62 13.09 -9.57 7.38
CA LEU A 62 12.98 -8.25 6.76
C LEU A 62 12.35 -8.35 5.37
N GLY A 63 12.78 -9.35 4.59
CA GLY A 63 12.23 -9.58 3.25
C GLY A 63 10.73 -9.86 3.27
N LYS A 64 10.22 -10.64 4.25
CA LYS A 64 8.78 -10.94 4.33
C LYS A 64 7.95 -9.70 4.68
N GLU A 65 8.46 -8.82 5.53
CA GLU A 65 7.78 -7.56 5.83
C GLU A 65 7.64 -6.68 4.57
N LEU A 66 8.72 -6.55 3.80
CA LEU A 66 8.69 -5.83 2.52
C LEU A 66 7.77 -6.52 1.49
N ALA A 67 7.82 -7.85 1.39
CA ALA A 67 6.95 -8.63 0.52
C ALA A 67 5.46 -8.43 0.81
N ASN A 68 5.07 -8.22 2.08
CA ASN A 68 3.70 -7.89 2.44
C ASN A 68 3.23 -6.60 1.75
N VAL A 69 4.06 -5.57 1.73
CA VAL A 69 3.75 -4.29 1.04
C VAL A 69 3.65 -4.50 -0.46
N VAL A 70 4.58 -5.25 -1.06
CA VAL A 70 4.57 -5.59 -2.50
C VAL A 70 3.26 -6.28 -2.88
N MET A 71 2.82 -7.27 -2.12
CA MET A 71 1.59 -8.01 -2.41
C MET A 71 0.32 -7.15 -2.25
N ARG A 72 0.33 -6.22 -1.31
CA ARG A 72 -0.75 -5.22 -1.15
C ARG A 72 -0.80 -4.29 -2.37
N LEU A 73 0.36 -3.78 -2.82
CA LEU A 73 0.46 -2.93 -4.01
C LEU A 73 0.02 -3.67 -5.28
N ASN A 74 0.49 -4.91 -5.52
CA ASN A 74 0.09 -5.72 -6.67
C ASN A 74 -1.43 -5.84 -6.78
N ARG A 75 -2.10 -6.15 -5.68
CA ARG A 75 -3.56 -6.31 -5.64
C ARG A 75 -4.29 -5.00 -5.95
N GLN A 76 -3.83 -3.88 -5.40
CA GLN A 76 -4.48 -2.59 -5.62
C GLN A 76 -4.14 -1.99 -6.99
N LEU A 77 -2.94 -2.22 -7.52
CA LEU A 77 -2.59 -1.84 -8.90
C LEU A 77 -3.46 -2.58 -9.91
N ALA A 78 -3.67 -3.89 -9.71
CA ALA A 78 -4.56 -4.66 -10.59
C ALA A 78 -6.00 -4.09 -10.56
N ALA A 79 -6.52 -3.70 -9.38
CA ALA A 79 -7.82 -3.08 -9.26
C ALA A 79 -7.88 -1.72 -9.95
N ALA A 80 -6.90 -0.84 -9.73
CA ALA A 80 -6.83 0.48 -10.36
C ALA A 80 -6.72 0.40 -11.89
N ASN A 81 -5.93 -0.54 -12.40
CA ASN A 81 -5.76 -0.76 -13.85
C ASN A 81 -7.02 -1.32 -14.54
N ALA A 82 -7.93 -1.94 -13.80
CA ALA A 82 -9.17 -2.49 -14.33
C ALA A 82 -10.25 -1.41 -14.59
N ILE A 83 -10.13 -0.24 -13.97
CA ILE A 83 -11.11 0.84 -14.08
C ILE A 83 -11.03 1.46 -15.46
N GLN A 84 -12.16 1.46 -16.17
CA GLN A 84 -12.26 2.04 -17.50
C GLN A 84 -12.84 3.45 -17.44
N PRO A 85 -12.12 4.47 -17.94
CA PRO A 85 -12.68 5.79 -18.10
C PRO A 85 -13.87 5.76 -19.06
N MET A 86 -14.98 6.40 -18.67
CA MET A 86 -16.21 6.41 -19.44
C MET A 86 -16.51 7.80 -19.98
N GLY A 87 -17.32 7.86 -21.05
CA GLY A 87 -17.73 9.13 -21.63
C GLY A 87 -19.03 9.06 -22.41
N LYS A 88 -19.59 10.23 -22.67
CA LYS A 88 -20.84 10.39 -23.41
C LYS A 88 -20.74 11.52 -24.43
N MET A 89 -21.54 11.43 -25.51
CA MET A 89 -21.81 12.50 -26.48
C MET A 89 -23.26 12.36 -26.95
N ASN A 90 -24.23 12.89 -26.17
CA ASN A 90 -25.65 12.62 -26.38
C ASN A 90 -26.58 13.84 -26.09
N GLY A 91 -25.96 15.03 -25.99
CA GLY A 91 -26.72 16.30 -25.88
C GLY A 91 -27.14 16.70 -24.47
N ALA A 92 -28.04 17.63 -24.37
CA ALA A 92 -28.33 18.39 -23.17
C ALA A 92 -28.78 17.57 -21.96
N VAL A 93 -29.45 16.46 -22.17
CA VAL A 93 -29.94 15.55 -21.10
C VAL A 93 -29.74 14.06 -21.41
N GLY A 94 -28.87 13.75 -22.36
CA GLY A 94 -28.52 12.37 -22.68
C GLY A 94 -29.44 11.64 -23.65
N ASN A 95 -30.36 12.36 -24.36
CA ASN A 95 -31.42 11.74 -25.14
C ASN A 95 -31.36 12.06 -26.65
N TYR A 96 -30.35 12.76 -27.14
CA TYR A 96 -30.21 13.17 -28.55
C TYR A 96 -31.38 14.02 -29.09
N ASN A 97 -32.14 14.74 -28.25
CA ASN A 97 -33.36 15.44 -28.64
C ASN A 97 -33.17 16.35 -29.86
N ALA A 98 -32.22 17.29 -29.81
CA ALA A 98 -31.93 18.19 -30.90
C ALA A 98 -31.36 17.51 -32.15
N HIS A 99 -30.55 16.47 -31.93
CA HIS A 99 -29.94 15.69 -32.97
C HIS A 99 -30.99 14.97 -33.84
N LEU A 100 -31.96 14.31 -33.19
CA LEU A 100 -33.06 13.59 -33.89
C LEU A 100 -34.01 14.52 -34.64
N VAL A 101 -34.26 15.73 -34.11
CA VAL A 101 -35.07 16.71 -34.82
C VAL A 101 -34.34 17.20 -36.07
N ALA A 102 -33.03 17.45 -35.97
CA ALA A 102 -32.26 17.98 -37.09
C ALA A 102 -31.93 16.90 -38.16
N TYR A 103 -31.57 15.70 -37.73
CA TYR A 103 -31.20 14.57 -38.60
C TYR A 103 -31.85 13.28 -38.12
N PRO A 104 -33.14 13.05 -38.44
CA PRO A 104 -33.93 11.92 -37.93
C PRO A 104 -33.49 10.55 -38.47
N HIS A 105 -32.70 10.51 -39.53
CA HIS A 105 -32.26 9.26 -40.16
C HIS A 105 -30.87 8.83 -39.72
N VAL A 106 -30.21 9.60 -38.85
CA VAL A 106 -28.88 9.25 -38.32
C VAL A 106 -29.05 8.37 -37.09
N ASP A 107 -28.31 7.25 -37.05
CA ASP A 107 -28.20 6.47 -35.85
C ASP A 107 -27.17 7.14 -34.88
N TRP A 108 -27.71 8.05 -34.07
CA TRP A 108 -26.92 8.85 -33.14
C TRP A 108 -26.23 8.03 -32.04
N PRO A 109 -26.89 7.03 -31.44
CA PRO A 109 -26.20 6.12 -30.49
C PRO A 109 -24.97 5.43 -31.10
N ALA A 110 -25.13 4.81 -32.27
CA ALA A 110 -24.01 4.13 -32.95
C ALA A 110 -22.90 5.12 -33.37
N LEU A 111 -23.24 6.35 -33.73
CA LEU A 111 -22.24 7.40 -34.02
C LEU A 111 -21.47 7.79 -32.76
N SER A 112 -22.18 8.02 -31.65
CA SER A 112 -21.58 8.40 -30.38
C SER A 112 -20.68 7.30 -29.80
N GLU A 113 -21.12 6.04 -29.88
CA GLU A 113 -20.32 4.88 -29.47
C GLU A 113 -19.01 4.81 -30.24
N ARG A 114 -19.07 4.89 -31.59
CA ARG A 114 -17.85 4.88 -32.42
C ARG A 114 -16.92 6.04 -32.10
N PHE A 115 -17.47 7.23 -31.87
CA PHE A 115 -16.67 8.42 -31.57
C PHE A 115 -15.99 8.31 -30.20
N VAL A 116 -16.74 7.99 -29.16
CA VAL A 116 -16.22 7.88 -27.78
C VAL A 116 -15.20 6.75 -27.67
N SER A 117 -15.54 5.57 -28.22
CA SER A 117 -14.62 4.42 -28.24
C SER A 117 -13.36 4.69 -29.08
N GLY A 118 -13.49 5.48 -30.15
CA GLY A 118 -12.37 5.94 -30.98
C GLY A 118 -11.38 6.84 -30.20
N LEU A 119 -11.78 7.44 -29.08
CA LEU A 119 -10.89 8.17 -28.16
C LEU A 119 -10.16 7.23 -27.19
N GLY A 120 -10.48 5.94 -27.19
CA GLY A 120 -9.90 4.94 -26.28
C GLY A 120 -10.45 5.03 -24.86
N ILE A 121 -11.73 5.39 -24.73
CA ILE A 121 -12.53 5.40 -23.49
C ILE A 121 -13.83 4.66 -23.74
N GLU A 122 -14.49 4.18 -22.68
CA GLU A 122 -15.73 3.42 -22.78
C GLU A 122 -16.93 4.36 -23.01
N TRP A 123 -17.84 3.98 -23.92
CA TRP A 123 -19.06 4.73 -24.14
C TRP A 123 -20.13 4.38 -23.12
N ASN A 124 -20.69 5.43 -22.45
CA ASN A 124 -21.82 5.29 -21.55
C ASN A 124 -23.12 5.79 -22.23
N PRO A 125 -24.05 4.89 -22.61
CA PRO A 125 -25.33 5.27 -23.21
C PRO A 125 -26.35 5.84 -22.21
N TYR A 126 -26.20 5.54 -20.91
CA TYR A 126 -27.16 5.90 -19.87
C TYR A 126 -26.65 7.07 -19.02
N THR A 127 -26.88 8.27 -19.49
CA THR A 127 -26.40 9.49 -18.84
C THR A 127 -27.51 10.54 -18.75
N THR A 128 -27.22 11.63 -18.06
CA THR A 128 -28.05 12.85 -18.05
C THR A 128 -27.35 13.95 -18.86
N GLN A 129 -27.27 15.18 -18.38
CA GLN A 129 -26.40 16.18 -18.99
C GLN A 129 -24.93 15.82 -18.78
N ILE A 130 -24.62 15.14 -17.66
CA ILE A 130 -23.29 14.68 -17.30
C ILE A 130 -23.14 13.16 -17.51
N GLU A 131 -21.93 12.70 -17.65
CA GLU A 131 -21.56 11.34 -17.31
C GLU A 131 -21.61 11.23 -15.76
N PRO A 132 -22.21 10.17 -15.15
CA PRO A 132 -22.52 10.15 -13.71
C PRO A 132 -21.33 10.21 -12.76
N HIS A 133 -20.10 10.10 -13.26
CA HIS A 133 -18.84 10.17 -12.50
C HIS A 133 -18.55 8.98 -11.56
N ASP A 134 -19.30 7.89 -11.65
CA ASP A 134 -19.07 6.72 -10.80
C ASP A 134 -17.69 6.12 -11.03
N TYR A 135 -17.23 6.03 -12.30
CA TYR A 135 -15.88 5.55 -12.61
C TYR A 135 -14.79 6.48 -12.05
N LEU A 136 -15.04 7.81 -11.98
CA LEU A 136 -14.13 8.76 -11.37
C LEU A 136 -14.00 8.50 -9.86
N ALA A 137 -15.15 8.28 -9.20
CA ALA A 137 -15.17 7.96 -7.77
C ALA A 137 -14.41 6.66 -7.48
N GLU A 138 -14.67 5.61 -8.25
CA GLU A 138 -13.95 4.34 -8.17
C GLU A 138 -12.44 4.52 -8.36
N TYR A 139 -12.05 5.31 -9.36
CA TYR A 139 -10.64 5.61 -9.62
C TYR A 139 -9.97 6.36 -8.46
N PHE A 140 -10.61 7.39 -7.93
CA PHE A 140 -10.05 8.16 -6.80
C PHE A 140 -9.95 7.33 -5.53
N ASP A 141 -10.90 6.45 -5.27
CA ASP A 141 -10.84 5.50 -4.15
C ASP A 141 -9.70 4.50 -4.33
N ALA A 142 -9.46 4.02 -5.55
CA ALA A 142 -8.35 3.11 -5.83
C ALA A 142 -6.99 3.78 -5.63
N ILE A 143 -6.82 5.02 -6.11
CA ILE A 143 -5.56 5.78 -5.89
C ILE A 143 -5.37 6.12 -4.41
N ALA A 144 -6.42 6.54 -3.71
CA ALA A 144 -6.33 6.81 -2.26
C ALA A 144 -5.91 5.56 -1.47
N ARG A 145 -6.35 4.37 -1.89
CA ARG A 145 -5.98 3.09 -1.27
C ARG A 145 -4.51 2.74 -1.54
N LEU A 146 -4.01 2.94 -2.76
CA LEU A 146 -2.58 2.80 -3.07
C LEU A 146 -1.72 3.74 -2.23
N ASN A 147 -2.10 5.03 -2.15
CA ASN A 147 -1.44 6.01 -1.30
C ASN A 147 -1.41 5.56 0.16
N GLN A 148 -2.52 5.02 0.68
CA GLN A 148 -2.64 4.60 2.08
C GLN A 148 -1.69 3.46 2.43
N ILE A 149 -1.45 2.52 1.50
CA ILE A 149 -0.45 1.46 1.69
C ILE A 149 0.94 2.07 1.83
N LEU A 150 1.26 3.09 1.04
CA LEU A 150 2.57 3.74 1.05
C LEU A 150 2.75 4.70 2.25
N VAL A 151 1.67 5.26 2.78
CA VAL A 151 1.68 5.97 4.09
C VAL A 151 2.06 4.99 5.21
N ASP A 152 1.41 3.83 5.27
CA ASP A 152 1.69 2.77 6.23
C ASP A 152 3.16 2.33 6.16
N PHE A 153 3.64 2.03 4.96
CA PHE A 153 5.03 1.69 4.70
C PHE A 153 6.01 2.80 5.14
N SER A 154 5.71 4.07 4.84
CA SER A 154 6.58 5.20 5.20
C SER A 154 6.75 5.33 6.71
N ARG A 155 5.68 5.10 7.47
CA ARG A 155 5.68 5.11 8.94
C ARG A 155 6.48 3.96 9.52
N ASP A 156 6.34 2.77 8.96
CA ASP A 156 7.11 1.62 9.42
C ASP A 156 8.60 1.79 9.16
N ILE A 157 8.99 2.26 7.97
CA ILE A 157 10.40 2.55 7.66
C ILE A 157 10.96 3.66 8.56
N TRP A 158 10.19 4.73 8.80
CA TRP A 158 10.58 5.77 9.77
C TRP A 158 10.86 5.16 11.15
N SER A 159 10.00 4.25 11.60
CA SER A 159 10.15 3.54 12.88
C SER A 159 11.38 2.64 12.88
N TYR A 160 11.62 1.89 11.81
CA TYR A 160 12.81 1.03 11.69
C TYR A 160 14.11 1.85 11.60
N ILE A 161 14.10 3.03 10.99
CA ILE A 161 15.24 3.96 11.04
C ILE A 161 15.50 4.42 12.47
N SER A 162 14.45 4.70 13.26
CA SER A 162 14.61 5.09 14.66
C SER A 162 15.17 3.97 15.55
N LEU A 163 14.94 2.70 15.20
CA LEU A 163 15.53 1.53 15.85
C LEU A 163 16.95 1.23 15.36
N GLY A 164 17.43 1.93 14.34
CA GLY A 164 18.73 1.67 13.71
C GLY A 164 18.76 0.48 12.76
N TYR A 165 17.62 -0.12 12.43
CA TYR A 165 17.51 -1.23 11.47
C TYR A 165 17.83 -0.82 10.05
N PHE A 166 17.53 0.44 9.72
CA PHE A 166 17.91 1.09 8.47
C PHE A 166 18.70 2.36 8.73
N LYS A 167 19.58 2.68 7.79
CA LYS A 167 20.27 3.97 7.68
C LYS A 167 19.87 4.64 6.39
N GLN A 168 19.96 5.97 6.37
CA GLN A 168 19.83 6.77 5.15
C GLN A 168 21.22 7.12 4.64
N ARG A 169 21.55 6.74 3.40
CA ARG A 169 22.78 7.14 2.74
C ARG A 169 22.79 8.65 2.53
N MET A 170 23.89 9.28 2.89
CA MET A 170 24.09 10.71 2.59
C MET A 170 24.34 10.90 1.09
N VAL A 171 23.63 11.85 0.50
CA VAL A 171 23.88 12.29 -0.88
C VAL A 171 24.61 13.63 -0.84
N GLU A 172 25.67 13.74 -1.64
CA GLU A 172 26.47 14.97 -1.72
C GLU A 172 25.59 16.17 -2.11
N GLY A 173 25.67 17.24 -1.32
CA GLY A 173 24.84 18.44 -1.51
C GLY A 173 23.51 18.46 -0.75
N GLU A 174 23.10 17.37 -0.08
CA GLU A 174 21.95 17.38 0.83
C GLU A 174 22.37 17.81 2.24
N VAL A 175 21.61 18.73 2.84
CA VAL A 175 21.80 19.15 4.23
C VAL A 175 21.02 18.24 5.14
N GLY A 176 21.68 17.33 5.84
CA GLY A 176 21.03 16.38 6.75
C GLY A 176 20.32 17.04 7.94
N SER A 177 21.01 17.95 8.61
CA SER A 177 20.49 18.79 9.68
C SER A 177 21.30 20.08 9.77
N SER A 178 20.62 21.23 9.88
CA SER A 178 21.29 22.52 10.04
C SER A 178 21.99 22.68 11.39
N THR A 179 21.60 21.88 12.40
CA THR A 179 22.05 22.04 13.80
C THR A 179 22.93 20.88 14.26
N MET A 180 22.69 19.66 13.74
CA MET A 180 23.39 18.44 14.15
C MET A 180 23.95 17.70 12.92
N PRO A 181 25.22 17.91 12.54
CA PRO A 181 25.79 17.40 11.28
C PRO A 181 25.82 15.87 11.15
N HIS A 182 25.81 15.15 12.29
CA HIS A 182 25.80 13.68 12.33
C HIS A 182 24.42 13.08 12.06
N LYS A 183 23.36 13.89 12.01
CA LYS A 183 21.97 13.43 11.92
C LYS A 183 21.47 13.45 10.49
N VAL A 184 21.14 12.29 9.95
CA VAL A 184 20.50 12.13 8.65
C VAL A 184 19.02 11.82 8.87
N ASN A 185 18.17 12.81 8.61
CA ASN A 185 16.73 12.67 8.82
C ASN A 185 16.06 11.91 7.67
N PRO A 186 15.05 11.08 7.91
CA PRO A 186 14.28 10.38 6.87
C PRO A 186 13.25 11.30 6.18
N ILE A 187 13.68 12.48 5.75
CA ILE A 187 12.80 13.55 5.25
C ILE A 187 12.00 13.14 4.01
N ASP A 188 12.52 12.22 3.20
CA ASP A 188 11.82 11.75 2.00
C ASP A 188 10.58 10.93 2.38
N PHE A 189 10.64 10.13 3.44
CA PHE A 189 9.49 9.37 3.96
C PHE A 189 8.47 10.30 4.64
N GLU A 190 8.91 11.30 5.39
CA GLU A 190 8.06 12.32 6.01
C GLU A 190 7.33 13.16 4.96
N ASN A 191 8.04 13.60 3.91
CA ASN A 191 7.46 14.31 2.78
C ASN A 191 6.45 13.45 2.00
N ALA A 192 6.76 12.17 1.81
CA ALA A 192 5.85 11.24 1.16
C ALA A 192 4.56 11.10 1.97
N GLU A 193 4.66 10.82 3.28
CA GLU A 193 3.50 10.73 4.18
C GLU A 193 2.62 11.97 4.13
N GLY A 194 3.23 13.16 4.26
CA GLY A 194 2.51 14.44 4.25
C GLY A 194 1.77 14.68 2.93
N ASN A 195 2.42 14.47 1.79
CA ASN A 195 1.81 14.67 0.47
C ASN A 195 0.75 13.61 0.15
N PHE A 196 0.93 12.35 0.54
CA PHE A 196 -0.12 11.32 0.42
C PHE A 196 -1.35 11.69 1.26
N GLY A 197 -1.16 12.26 2.45
CA GLY A 197 -2.26 12.74 3.28
C GLY A 197 -3.09 13.83 2.61
N LEU A 198 -2.42 14.83 2.00
CA LEU A 198 -3.08 15.89 1.23
C LEU A 198 -3.79 15.33 -0.02
N ALA A 199 -3.13 14.43 -0.76
CA ALA A 199 -3.74 13.75 -1.89
C ALA A 199 -5.02 13.01 -1.48
N ASN A 200 -4.95 12.20 -0.43
CA ASN A 200 -6.07 11.39 0.04
C ASN A 200 -7.26 12.25 0.53
N ALA A 201 -7.00 13.39 1.16
CA ALA A 201 -8.06 14.31 1.56
C ALA A 201 -8.87 14.82 0.33
N LEU A 202 -8.18 15.17 -0.75
CA LEU A 202 -8.81 15.59 -2.01
C LEU A 202 -9.48 14.42 -2.73
N LEU A 203 -8.80 13.28 -2.87
CA LEU A 203 -9.32 12.09 -3.56
C LEU A 203 -10.60 11.57 -2.88
N ASN A 204 -10.62 11.49 -1.56
CA ASN A 204 -11.80 11.08 -0.79
C ASN A 204 -12.98 12.06 -0.96
N HIS A 205 -12.71 13.37 -1.00
CA HIS A 205 -13.76 14.35 -1.26
C HIS A 205 -14.30 14.20 -2.69
N LEU A 206 -13.43 14.03 -3.69
CA LEU A 206 -13.80 13.85 -5.09
C LEU A 206 -14.66 12.59 -5.27
N SER A 207 -14.27 11.46 -4.68
CA SER A 207 -15.00 10.19 -4.80
C SER A 207 -16.40 10.26 -4.18
N GLN A 208 -16.55 10.97 -3.06
CA GLN A 208 -17.85 11.11 -2.39
C GLN A 208 -18.76 12.16 -3.04
N LYS A 209 -18.18 13.22 -3.62
CA LYS A 209 -18.95 14.35 -4.14
C LYS A 209 -19.40 14.14 -5.57
N LEU A 210 -18.55 13.62 -6.45
CA LEU A 210 -18.81 13.63 -7.88
C LEU A 210 -20.02 12.79 -8.32
N PRO A 211 -20.31 11.61 -7.73
CA PRO A 211 -21.52 10.84 -8.08
C PRO A 211 -22.83 11.50 -7.64
N VAL A 212 -22.78 12.56 -6.83
CA VAL A 212 -23.97 13.23 -6.29
C VAL A 212 -24.23 14.52 -7.06
N SER A 213 -25.29 14.51 -7.86
CA SER A 213 -25.80 15.69 -8.60
C SER A 213 -27.30 15.81 -8.41
N ARG A 214 -27.83 17.06 -8.46
CA ARG A 214 -29.28 17.30 -8.39
C ARG A 214 -29.89 17.11 -9.77
N TRP A 215 -30.90 16.25 -9.84
CA TRP A 215 -31.65 15.94 -11.06
C TRP A 215 -30.70 15.60 -12.22
N GLN A 216 -30.82 16.23 -13.37
CA GLN A 216 -30.04 15.98 -14.56
C GLN A 216 -28.64 16.61 -14.51
N ARG A 217 -28.46 17.65 -13.71
CA ARG A 217 -27.20 18.30 -13.35
C ARG A 217 -27.41 19.47 -12.39
N ASP A 218 -26.46 19.64 -11.45
CA ASP A 218 -26.15 20.94 -10.83
C ASP A 218 -24.69 21.34 -11.15
N LEU A 219 -24.29 22.56 -10.75
CA LEU A 219 -22.95 23.07 -11.10
C LEU A 219 -21.88 22.74 -10.06
N THR A 220 -22.20 22.01 -8.99
CA THR A 220 -21.22 21.72 -7.92
C THR A 220 -20.10 20.80 -8.36
N ASP A 221 -20.32 19.94 -9.33
CA ASP A 221 -19.31 19.09 -9.97
C ASP A 221 -18.18 19.91 -10.62
N SER A 222 -18.53 20.97 -11.35
CA SER A 222 -17.57 21.81 -12.07
C SER A 222 -16.54 22.47 -11.14
N THR A 223 -16.95 22.86 -9.93
CA THR A 223 -16.04 23.42 -8.92
C THR A 223 -15.04 22.39 -8.44
N VAL A 224 -15.49 21.17 -8.22
CA VAL A 224 -14.70 20.09 -7.62
C VAL A 224 -13.76 19.45 -8.63
N LEU A 225 -14.21 19.21 -9.86
CA LEU A 225 -13.44 18.63 -10.96
C LEU A 225 -12.15 19.39 -11.28
N ARG A 226 -12.10 20.70 -11.04
CA ARG A 226 -10.88 21.51 -11.20
C ARG A 226 -9.72 21.09 -10.31
N ASN A 227 -9.98 20.30 -9.25
CA ASN A 227 -8.98 19.84 -8.29
C ASN A 227 -8.47 18.41 -8.57
N MET A 228 -8.95 17.72 -9.60
CA MET A 228 -8.48 16.38 -9.96
C MET A 228 -6.97 16.34 -10.16
N GLY A 229 -6.44 17.26 -10.99
CA GLY A 229 -5.01 17.35 -11.26
C GLY A 229 -4.19 17.69 -10.02
N VAL A 230 -4.74 18.46 -9.08
CA VAL A 230 -4.08 18.77 -7.80
C VAL A 230 -3.93 17.53 -6.94
N ALA A 231 -5.01 16.73 -6.82
CA ALA A 231 -4.99 15.48 -6.06
C ALA A 231 -3.96 14.47 -6.61
N LEU A 232 -3.95 14.29 -7.94
CA LEU A 232 -2.97 13.41 -8.60
C LEU A 232 -1.54 13.96 -8.51
N GLY A 233 -1.39 15.29 -8.58
CA GLY A 233 -0.09 15.97 -8.42
C GLY A 233 0.53 15.76 -7.04
N TYR A 234 -0.27 15.85 -5.96
CA TYR A 234 0.22 15.51 -4.61
C TYR A 234 0.60 14.03 -4.49
N SER A 235 -0.18 13.12 -5.11
CA SER A 235 0.21 11.70 -5.16
C SER A 235 1.54 11.51 -5.87
N GLN A 236 1.77 12.19 -7.00
CA GLN A 236 3.02 12.11 -7.74
C GLN A 236 4.20 12.67 -6.95
N LEU A 237 4.05 13.83 -6.29
CA LEU A 237 5.09 14.39 -5.43
C LEU A 237 5.49 13.41 -4.31
N ALA A 238 4.49 12.80 -3.67
CA ALA A 238 4.72 11.80 -2.65
C ALA A 238 5.48 10.58 -3.18
N LEU A 239 5.08 10.05 -4.34
CA LEU A 239 5.74 8.90 -4.97
C LEU A 239 7.19 9.18 -5.34
N VAL A 240 7.49 10.37 -5.89
CA VAL A 240 8.86 10.78 -6.20
C VAL A 240 9.71 10.91 -4.93
N SER A 241 9.15 11.49 -3.87
CA SER A 241 9.83 11.58 -2.58
C SER A 241 10.11 10.19 -2.00
N LEU A 242 9.11 9.32 -2.00
CA LEU A 242 9.24 7.95 -1.49
C LEU A 242 10.30 7.14 -2.26
N SER A 243 10.34 7.26 -3.59
CA SER A 243 11.36 6.60 -4.41
C SER A 243 12.77 7.02 -3.99
N ARG A 244 13.00 8.32 -3.78
CA ARG A 244 14.29 8.83 -3.27
C ARG A 244 14.64 8.28 -1.90
N GLY A 245 13.64 8.20 -1.01
CA GLY A 245 13.82 7.60 0.32
C GLY A 245 14.25 6.15 0.24
N ILE A 246 13.60 5.35 -0.60
CA ILE A 246 13.94 3.93 -0.82
C ILE A 246 15.34 3.77 -1.42
N GLU A 247 15.72 4.58 -2.40
CA GLU A 247 17.05 4.56 -3.02
C GLU A 247 18.19 4.83 -2.04
N LYS A 248 17.90 5.56 -0.95
CA LYS A 248 18.88 5.88 0.10
C LYS A 248 18.88 4.89 1.26
N LEU A 249 17.96 3.91 1.28
CA LEU A 249 17.88 2.94 2.37
C LEU A 249 19.06 1.98 2.35
N GLU A 250 19.71 1.84 3.49
CA GLU A 250 20.73 0.83 3.75
C GLU A 250 20.31 0.01 4.97
N VAL A 251 20.25 -1.31 4.81
CA VAL A 251 19.96 -2.21 5.92
C VAL A 251 21.16 -2.28 6.85
N ALA A 252 20.93 -2.20 8.16
CA ALA A 252 21.93 -2.36 9.19
C ALA A 252 21.73 -3.72 9.90
N PRO A 253 22.43 -4.79 9.47
CA PRO A 253 22.17 -6.13 9.98
C PRO A 253 22.53 -6.30 11.46
N ASP A 254 23.55 -5.61 11.97
CA ASP A 254 24.00 -5.77 13.35
C ASP A 254 22.93 -5.35 14.38
N PRO A 255 22.31 -4.15 14.32
CA PRO A 255 21.22 -3.80 15.24
C PRO A 255 20.01 -4.74 15.15
N ILE A 256 19.72 -5.28 13.97
CA ILE A 256 18.64 -6.24 13.78
C ILE A 256 18.96 -7.54 14.50
N ALA A 257 20.20 -8.04 14.38
CA ALA A 257 20.67 -9.25 15.02
C ALA A 257 20.74 -9.09 16.55
N ASP A 258 21.25 -7.96 17.04
CA ASP A 258 21.38 -7.68 18.48
C ASP A 258 20.03 -7.70 19.20
N ASP A 259 19.00 -7.09 18.60
CA ASP A 259 17.62 -7.11 19.15
C ASP A 259 17.09 -8.55 19.23
N LEU A 260 17.41 -9.39 18.25
CA LEU A 260 16.90 -10.73 18.13
C LEU A 260 17.58 -11.70 19.12
N VAL A 261 18.91 -11.64 19.21
CA VAL A 261 19.72 -12.52 20.10
C VAL A 261 19.29 -12.38 21.55
N ALA A 262 18.82 -11.22 21.95
CA ALA A 262 18.39 -10.91 23.30
C ALA A 262 16.95 -11.35 23.62
N ALA A 263 16.15 -11.80 22.66
CA ALA A 263 14.70 -11.98 22.77
C ALA A 263 14.29 -13.46 22.90
N TRP A 264 14.88 -14.22 23.81
CA TRP A 264 14.57 -15.65 24.01
C TRP A 264 13.12 -15.91 24.44
N GLU A 265 12.46 -14.95 25.06
CA GLU A 265 11.05 -15.01 25.45
C GLU A 265 10.08 -15.25 24.27
N VAL A 266 10.45 -14.88 23.04
CA VAL A 266 9.62 -15.09 21.87
C VAL A 266 9.42 -16.57 21.51
N LEU A 267 10.33 -17.45 21.97
CA LEU A 267 10.20 -18.90 21.81
C LEU A 267 9.14 -19.53 22.73
N GLY A 268 8.63 -18.76 23.70
CA GLY A 268 7.54 -19.20 24.57
C GLY A 268 6.30 -19.63 23.80
N GLU A 269 6.00 -18.99 22.66
CA GLU A 269 4.90 -19.39 21.77
C GLU A 269 5.10 -20.80 21.21
N ALA A 270 6.30 -21.12 20.71
CA ALA A 270 6.61 -22.44 20.17
C ALA A 270 6.50 -23.52 21.25
N VAL A 271 7.09 -23.27 22.43
CA VAL A 271 7.05 -24.20 23.58
C VAL A 271 5.61 -24.44 24.03
N GLN A 272 4.83 -23.38 24.22
CA GLN A 272 3.42 -23.47 24.61
C GLN A 272 2.58 -24.28 23.60
N THR A 273 2.80 -24.05 22.32
CA THR A 273 2.09 -24.75 21.25
C THR A 273 2.40 -26.25 21.25
N VAL A 274 3.66 -26.61 21.44
CA VAL A 274 4.08 -28.01 21.56
C VAL A 274 3.52 -28.66 22.83
N MET A 275 3.57 -27.96 23.97
CA MET A 275 2.93 -28.45 25.22
C MET A 275 1.46 -28.75 25.03
N ARG A 276 0.70 -27.87 24.37
CA ARG A 276 -0.73 -28.07 24.05
C ARG A 276 -0.95 -29.29 23.15
N ARG A 277 -0.11 -29.47 22.14
CA ARG A 277 -0.18 -30.63 21.24
C ARG A 277 -0.09 -31.95 21.97
N TYR A 278 0.76 -32.03 23.00
CA TYR A 278 0.98 -33.25 23.79
C TYR A 278 0.20 -33.31 25.10
N GLY A 279 -0.79 -32.43 25.28
CA GLY A 279 -1.73 -32.48 26.41
C GLY A 279 -1.11 -32.12 27.76
N VAL A 280 0.01 -31.40 27.78
CA VAL A 280 0.63 -30.91 29.03
C VAL A 280 -0.35 -29.97 29.72
N PRO A 281 -0.71 -30.20 30.99
CA PRO A 281 -1.66 -29.35 31.71
C PRO A 281 -1.08 -27.96 31.99
N GLU A 282 -1.95 -26.94 31.94
CA GLU A 282 -1.65 -25.54 32.28
C GLU A 282 -0.40 -24.96 31.57
N PRO A 283 -0.27 -25.10 30.23
CA PRO A 283 0.94 -24.70 29.52
C PRO A 283 1.27 -23.21 29.65
N TYR A 284 0.26 -22.36 29.68
CA TYR A 284 0.43 -20.90 29.85
C TYR A 284 0.97 -20.57 31.24
N GLU A 285 0.38 -21.12 32.31
CA GLU A 285 0.80 -20.83 33.69
C GLU A 285 2.22 -21.33 33.96
N LYS A 286 2.60 -22.48 33.41
CA LYS A 286 3.97 -23.01 33.50
C LYS A 286 5.00 -22.08 32.86
N LEU A 287 4.72 -21.56 31.66
CA LEU A 287 5.62 -20.58 31.00
C LEU A 287 5.63 -19.23 31.71
N LYS A 288 4.48 -18.76 32.16
CA LYS A 288 4.37 -17.50 32.89
C LYS A 288 5.18 -17.53 34.18
N SER A 289 5.29 -18.67 34.85
CA SER A 289 6.12 -18.81 36.04
C SER A 289 7.62 -18.64 35.76
N LEU A 290 8.09 -19.00 34.53
CA LEU A 290 9.48 -18.82 34.08
C LEU A 290 9.82 -17.37 33.74
N THR A 291 8.85 -16.58 33.27
CA THR A 291 9.08 -15.22 32.75
C THR A 291 8.76 -14.14 33.79
N ARG A 292 8.23 -14.50 34.98
CA ARG A 292 7.83 -13.56 36.02
C ARG A 292 9.03 -12.78 36.59
N GLY A 293 9.16 -11.51 36.16
CA GLY A 293 10.14 -10.58 36.74
C GLY A 293 11.59 -10.77 36.31
N GLN A 294 11.87 -11.68 35.38
CA GLN A 294 13.20 -11.91 34.83
C GLN A 294 13.15 -12.08 33.32
N ARG A 295 14.20 -11.65 32.63
CA ARG A 295 14.40 -11.94 31.21
C ARG A 295 14.66 -13.43 31.02
N LEU A 296 14.01 -14.05 30.06
CA LEU A 296 14.20 -15.46 29.78
C LEU A 296 15.53 -15.65 29.04
N GLU A 297 16.42 -16.42 29.65
CA GLU A 297 17.71 -16.77 29.05
C GLU A 297 17.65 -18.16 28.39
N ALA A 298 18.58 -18.40 27.44
CA ALA A 298 18.69 -19.66 26.70
C ALA A 298 18.72 -20.89 27.61
N ASP A 299 19.56 -20.86 28.63
CA ASP A 299 19.78 -22.02 29.51
C ASP A 299 18.54 -22.30 30.38
N THR A 300 17.87 -21.28 30.82
CA THR A 300 16.60 -21.40 31.58
C THR A 300 15.51 -22.05 30.73
N LEU A 301 15.34 -21.60 29.47
CA LEU A 301 14.38 -22.19 28.54
C LEU A 301 14.73 -23.65 28.21
N LYS A 302 15.99 -23.94 27.93
CA LYS A 302 16.46 -25.32 27.63
C LYS A 302 16.24 -26.26 28.81
N SER A 303 16.58 -25.82 30.02
CA SER A 303 16.33 -26.63 31.24
C SER A 303 14.85 -26.93 31.44
N PHE A 304 13.97 -25.94 31.14
CA PHE A 304 12.51 -26.12 31.20
C PHE A 304 12.04 -27.14 30.15
N ILE A 305 12.52 -27.04 28.91
CA ILE A 305 12.14 -27.97 27.82
C ILE A 305 12.53 -29.42 28.18
N LEU A 306 13.73 -29.61 28.75
CA LEU A 306 14.17 -30.94 29.16
C LEU A 306 13.30 -31.58 30.24
N ALA A 307 12.74 -30.77 31.13
CA ALA A 307 11.82 -31.22 32.20
C ALA A 307 10.40 -31.49 31.75
N LEU A 308 10.01 -31.14 30.52
CA LEU A 308 8.64 -31.38 30.00
C LEU A 308 8.40 -32.89 29.77
N GLU A 309 7.18 -33.32 30.07
CA GLU A 309 6.69 -34.68 29.75
C GLU A 309 6.13 -34.71 28.31
N ILE A 310 7.01 -34.62 27.34
CA ILE A 310 6.69 -34.67 25.88
C ILE A 310 7.69 -35.65 25.22
N PRO A 311 7.39 -36.16 23.99
CA PRO A 311 8.28 -37.04 23.26
C PRO A 311 9.67 -36.44 23.02
N ASP A 312 10.71 -37.27 22.99
CA ASP A 312 12.09 -36.81 22.83
C ASP A 312 12.35 -36.08 21.53
N ASP A 313 11.73 -36.53 20.42
CA ASP A 313 11.77 -35.82 19.13
C ASP A 313 11.18 -34.41 19.18
N ALA A 314 10.19 -34.17 20.03
CA ALA A 314 9.62 -32.86 20.26
C ALA A 314 10.55 -31.98 21.11
N LYS A 315 11.23 -32.59 22.12
CA LYS A 315 12.25 -31.86 22.89
C LYS A 315 13.40 -31.45 22.00
N GLU A 316 13.91 -32.35 21.17
CA GLU A 316 15.03 -32.08 20.25
C GLU A 316 14.66 -30.89 19.30
N ARG A 317 13.46 -30.87 18.71
CA ARG A 317 13.02 -29.77 17.90
C ARG A 317 12.98 -28.44 18.65
N LEU A 318 12.47 -28.43 19.89
CA LEU A 318 12.43 -27.22 20.71
C LEU A 318 13.84 -26.76 21.14
N MET A 319 14.70 -27.70 21.47
CA MET A 319 16.11 -27.44 21.90
C MET A 319 16.96 -26.86 20.76
N SER A 320 16.62 -27.16 19.51
CA SER A 320 17.33 -26.64 18.33
C SER A 320 16.85 -25.24 17.92
N LEU A 321 15.74 -24.73 18.49
CA LEU A 321 15.24 -23.41 18.18
C LEU A 321 16.07 -22.31 18.85
N THR A 322 16.32 -21.28 18.06
CA THR A 322 16.84 -19.99 18.51
C THR A 322 15.94 -18.88 17.94
N PRO A 323 15.95 -17.66 18.50
CA PRO A 323 15.11 -16.58 17.95
C PRO A 323 15.33 -16.33 16.46
N ASP A 324 16.56 -16.47 15.96
CA ASP A 324 16.92 -16.28 14.55
C ASP A 324 16.53 -17.45 13.62
N THR A 325 16.26 -18.64 14.18
CA THR A 325 15.80 -19.80 13.40
C THR A 325 14.28 -20.03 13.46
N TYR A 326 13.59 -19.33 14.38
CA TYR A 326 12.14 -19.46 14.55
C TYR A 326 11.37 -18.56 13.56
N LEU A 327 11.51 -18.82 12.28
CA LEU A 327 11.04 -17.95 11.19
C LEU A 327 9.85 -18.52 10.38
N GLY A 328 9.49 -19.79 10.62
CA GLY A 328 8.42 -20.46 9.86
C GLY A 328 8.66 -20.39 8.35
N TYR A 329 7.67 -19.90 7.62
CA TYR A 329 7.73 -19.75 6.15
C TYR A 329 8.17 -18.35 5.68
N ALA A 330 8.68 -17.48 6.55
CA ALA A 330 8.94 -16.08 6.21
C ALA A 330 9.85 -15.93 4.98
N ALA A 331 10.98 -16.66 4.93
CA ALA A 331 11.91 -16.60 3.79
C ALA A 331 11.28 -17.09 2.47
N VAL A 332 10.45 -18.14 2.54
CA VAL A 332 9.74 -18.66 1.36
C VAL A 332 8.71 -17.66 0.85
N LEU A 333 7.98 -16.99 1.75
CA LEU A 333 6.99 -15.97 1.40
C LEU A 333 7.64 -14.72 0.84
N ALA A 334 8.82 -14.33 1.35
CA ALA A 334 9.57 -13.19 0.85
C ALA A 334 9.98 -13.35 -0.63
N LYS A 335 10.29 -14.58 -1.05
CA LYS A 335 10.69 -14.89 -2.44
C LYS A 335 9.51 -15.05 -3.41
N LYS A 336 8.26 -15.08 -2.91
CA LYS A 336 7.03 -15.25 -3.71
C LYS A 336 6.26 -13.94 -3.84
N THR A 337 6.90 -12.91 -4.38
CA THR A 337 6.28 -11.58 -4.57
C THR A 337 5.54 -11.41 -5.90
N THR A 338 5.55 -12.40 -6.76
CA THR A 338 4.74 -12.46 -8.00
C THR A 338 3.39 -13.11 -7.72
N LEU A 339 2.31 -12.49 -8.24
CA LEU A 339 0.95 -13.08 -8.25
C LEU A 339 0.84 -14.16 -9.31
#